data_cc0c250bc9d399c37c1c419d7b1128d6
#
_entry.id   cc0c250bc9d399c37c1c419d7b1128d6
#
_cell.length_a   1.000
_cell.length_b   1.000
_cell.length_c   1.000
_cell.angle_alpha   90.00
_cell.angle_beta   90.00
_cell.angle_gamma   90.00
#
_symmetry.space_group_name_H-M   'P 1'
#
loop_
_entity.id
_entity.type
_entity.pdbx_description
1 polymer ?
#
loop_
_entity_poly.entity_id
_entity_poly.type
_entity_poly.pdbx_seq_one_letter_code
_entity_poly.pdbx_strand_id
1 'polypeptide(L)'
;SKSSSSETQAQKLEEFTKAYDAFFVDKSKSSLKNDKFGDLENLKKLLDKLEGSSDYNAAKTKYEDLVKQVSAIQKVNSQFNSPVIKDGVLDATAKAKSDATFAETKTGNEKLDSLLNEAVAQGRSQQVATPAPVTGTGGTNSSNETPAPTVNAATSGAGTASPGYSGYGLPSDGVPLQRNLSRVPYNQAAINDVNNPAWVFGDGILEKVLNIARKRGHITGNQYILERVNIINGNGYYNLFKPDGTYLFSINAKTGYFVGNGKGHSDALDY
;
A
#
# COMPACT_ATOMS: atom_id res chain seq x y z
N SER A 1 29.89 47.45 5.05
CA SER A 1 29.61 46.95 5.14
C SER A 1 29.62 45.80 5.56
N LYS A 2 29.64 45.50 5.88
CA LYS A 2 29.65 44.57 6.28
C LYS A 2 28.83 44.01 6.71
N SER A 3 28.44 44.28 6.97
CA SER A 3 27.55 43.87 7.62
C SER A 3 26.63 43.16 6.90
N SER A 4 26.27 43.51 5.91
CA SER A 4 25.29 42.87 5.23
C SER A 4 25.60 41.46 5.03
N SER A 5 26.74 41.05 5.12
CA SER A 5 27.03 39.72 4.88
C SER A 5 26.99 38.91 6.13
N SER A 6 26.69 39.47 7.23
CA SER A 6 26.85 38.81 8.43
C SER A 6 25.52 38.39 8.94
N GLU A 7 25.11 37.20 8.70
CA GLU A 7 23.90 36.64 9.26
C GLU A 7 24.22 36.09 10.63
N THR A 8 23.33 36.26 11.56
CA THR A 8 23.49 35.64 12.87
C THR A 8 23.22 34.16 12.75
N GLN A 9 23.67 33.39 13.73
CA GLN A 9 23.38 31.98 13.78
C GLN A 9 21.86 31.73 13.82
N ALA A 10 21.13 32.54 14.58
CA ALA A 10 19.68 32.41 14.65
C ALA A 10 19.02 32.61 13.28
N GLN A 11 19.51 33.58 12.51
CA GLN A 11 18.96 33.82 11.17
C GLN A 11 19.27 32.66 10.22
N LYS A 12 20.46 32.09 10.32
CA LYS A 12 20.83 30.95 9.49
C LYS A 12 19.99 29.73 9.85
N LEU A 13 19.74 29.52 11.13
CA LEU A 13 18.89 28.42 11.56
C LEU A 13 17.47 28.63 11.09
N GLU A 14 16.96 29.85 11.18
CA GLU A 14 15.60 30.16 10.75
C GLU A 14 15.44 29.89 9.25
N GLU A 15 16.41 30.30 8.45
CA GLU A 15 16.38 30.04 7.01
C GLU A 15 16.34 28.56 6.72
N PHE A 16 17.19 27.79 7.40
CA PHE A 16 17.20 26.35 7.23
C PHE A 16 15.85 25.74 7.61
N THR A 17 15.34 26.11 8.78
CA THR A 17 14.09 25.56 9.29
C THR A 17 12.93 25.87 8.36
N LYS A 18 12.87 27.10 7.85
CA LYS A 18 11.80 27.49 6.94
C LYS A 18 11.87 26.70 5.65
N ALA A 19 13.08 26.54 5.09
CA ALA A 19 13.25 25.78 3.85
C ALA A 19 12.97 24.30 4.07
N TYR A 20 13.34 23.75 5.22
CA TYR A 20 13.05 22.38 5.57
C TYR A 20 11.54 22.15 5.69
N ASP A 21 10.85 23.02 6.44
CA ASP A 21 9.41 22.89 6.67
C ASP A 21 8.63 22.99 5.36
N ALA A 22 9.15 23.72 4.38
CA ALA A 22 8.48 23.87 3.09
C ALA A 22 8.37 22.57 2.30
N PHE A 23 9.14 21.54 2.66
CA PHE A 23 9.05 20.25 1.99
C PHE A 23 7.80 19.47 2.40
N PHE A 24 7.12 19.88 3.46
CA PHE A 24 6.02 19.10 4.00
C PHE A 24 4.66 19.70 3.71
N VAL A 25 3.68 18.82 3.51
CA VAL A 25 2.32 19.24 3.21
C VAL A 25 1.67 19.85 4.45
N ASP A 26 2.01 19.31 5.61
CA ASP A 26 1.35 19.72 6.84
C ASP A 26 2.36 19.87 7.99
N LYS A 27 1.86 20.39 9.10
CA LYS A 27 2.70 20.65 10.26
C LYS A 27 3.20 19.36 10.94
N SER A 28 2.53 18.24 10.70
CA SER A 28 2.96 16.99 11.30
C SER A 28 4.21 16.45 10.63
N LYS A 29 4.57 16.99 9.48
CA LYS A 29 5.77 16.62 8.75
C LYS A 29 5.79 15.13 8.38
N SER A 30 4.62 14.60 8.07
CA SER A 30 4.50 13.20 7.69
C SER A 30 4.33 13.01 6.18
N SER A 31 3.99 14.06 5.43
CA SER A 31 3.78 13.99 3.98
C SER A 31 4.64 15.03 3.26
N LEU A 32 5.35 14.57 2.24
CA LEU A 32 6.26 15.44 1.49
C LEU A 32 5.60 15.97 0.24
N LYS A 33 5.95 17.21 -0.13
CA LYS A 33 5.47 17.81 -1.37
C LYS A 33 6.42 17.41 -2.49
N ASN A 34 5.92 16.69 -3.48
CA ASN A 34 6.78 16.21 -4.56
C ASN A 34 7.43 17.35 -5.36
N ASP A 35 6.73 18.48 -5.48
CA ASP A 35 7.27 19.60 -6.25
C ASP A 35 8.44 20.29 -5.54
N LYS A 36 8.76 19.90 -4.32
CA LYS A 36 9.89 20.46 -3.59
C LYS A 36 11.16 19.61 -3.69
N PHE A 37 11.07 18.43 -4.28
CA PHE A 37 12.23 17.53 -4.29
C PHE A 37 13.47 18.15 -4.97
N GLY A 38 13.24 19.04 -5.92
CA GLY A 38 14.34 19.74 -6.59
C GLY A 38 15.04 20.77 -5.70
N ASP A 39 14.48 21.09 -4.55
CA ASP A 39 15.09 22.11 -3.68
C ASP A 39 16.05 21.52 -2.64
N LEU A 40 16.36 20.22 -2.71
CA LEU A 40 17.29 19.61 -1.75
C LEU A 40 18.68 20.25 -1.80
N GLU A 41 19.13 20.63 -2.98
CA GLU A 41 20.43 21.25 -3.11
C GLU A 41 20.46 22.59 -2.39
N ASN A 42 19.42 23.36 -2.51
CA ASN A 42 19.33 24.63 -1.79
C ASN A 42 19.30 24.40 -0.28
N LEU A 43 18.58 23.38 0.17
CA LEU A 43 18.55 23.04 1.59
C LEU A 43 19.93 22.64 2.09
N LYS A 44 20.70 21.92 1.28
CA LYS A 44 22.06 21.54 1.64
C LYS A 44 22.93 22.77 1.82
N LYS A 45 22.79 23.78 0.96
CA LYS A 45 23.53 25.03 1.10
C LYS A 45 23.20 25.74 2.40
N LEU A 46 21.94 25.72 2.77
CA LEU A 46 21.52 26.34 4.04
C LEU A 46 22.04 25.55 5.24
N LEU A 47 22.12 24.24 5.12
CA LEU A 47 22.73 23.40 6.14
C LEU A 47 24.21 23.72 6.29
N ASP A 48 24.92 23.87 5.18
CA ASP A 48 26.36 24.14 5.19
C ASP A 48 26.68 25.46 5.90
N LYS A 49 25.77 26.42 5.87
CA LYS A 49 25.97 27.67 6.59
C LYS A 49 25.97 27.47 8.09
N LEU A 50 25.42 26.38 8.59
CA LEU A 50 25.37 26.11 10.01
C LEU A 50 26.59 25.33 10.51
N GLU A 51 27.49 24.95 9.59
CA GLU A 51 28.65 24.17 9.94
C GLU A 51 29.49 24.89 10.97
N GLY A 52 29.94 24.21 11.98
CA GLY A 52 30.68 24.82 13.08
C GLY A 52 29.82 25.38 14.20
N SER A 53 28.50 25.45 14.02
CA SER A 53 27.61 25.94 15.05
C SER A 53 27.04 24.81 15.87
N SER A 54 26.45 25.16 17.02
CA SER A 54 25.81 24.15 17.90
C SER A 54 24.54 23.58 17.27
N ASP A 55 23.99 24.22 16.23
CA ASP A 55 22.75 23.74 15.58
C ASP A 55 23.02 22.80 14.43
N TYR A 56 24.26 22.66 14.02
CA TYR A 56 24.59 21.92 12.81
C TYR A 56 24.18 20.45 12.86
N ASN A 57 24.51 19.76 13.96
CA ASN A 57 24.27 18.31 14.02
C ASN A 57 22.79 17.97 13.96
N ALA A 58 21.94 18.72 14.64
CA ALA A 58 20.51 18.50 14.61
C ALA A 58 19.94 18.79 13.22
N ALA A 59 20.41 19.89 12.59
CA ALA A 59 19.97 20.24 11.25
C ALA A 59 20.43 19.20 10.23
N LYS A 60 21.64 18.68 10.39
CA LYS A 60 22.18 17.65 9.52
C LYS A 60 21.33 16.37 9.58
N THR A 61 20.93 15.96 10.77
CA THR A 61 20.08 14.79 10.94
C THR A 61 18.75 14.99 10.22
N LYS A 62 18.13 16.16 10.35
CA LYS A 62 16.89 16.46 9.64
C LYS A 62 17.08 16.41 8.13
N TYR A 63 18.18 16.97 7.65
CA TYR A 63 18.47 16.98 6.22
C TYR A 63 18.66 15.55 5.70
N GLU A 64 19.44 14.76 6.40
CA GLU A 64 19.71 13.38 5.99
C GLU A 64 18.45 12.52 5.98
N ASP A 65 17.60 12.69 7.00
CA ASP A 65 16.33 11.99 7.04
C ASP A 65 15.43 12.41 5.88
N LEU A 66 15.43 13.69 5.55
CA LEU A 66 14.62 14.19 4.45
C LEU A 66 15.13 13.63 3.11
N VAL A 67 16.44 13.61 2.91
CA VAL A 67 17.02 13.03 1.69
C VAL A 67 16.62 11.57 1.55
N LYS A 68 16.64 10.82 2.65
CA LYS A 68 16.27 9.43 2.64
C LYS A 68 14.82 9.25 2.22
N GLN A 69 13.93 10.09 2.75
CA GLN A 69 12.52 10.03 2.41
C GLN A 69 12.27 10.41 0.95
N VAL A 70 12.89 11.50 0.48
CA VAL A 70 12.75 11.94 -0.91
C VAL A 70 13.26 10.84 -1.86
N SER A 71 14.43 10.27 -1.55
CA SER A 71 15.00 9.21 -2.38
C SER A 71 14.09 7.99 -2.45
N ALA A 72 13.47 7.62 -1.35
CA ALA A 72 12.57 6.47 -1.32
C ALA A 72 11.34 6.72 -2.19
N ILE A 73 10.78 7.93 -2.14
CA ILE A 73 9.61 8.27 -2.97
C ILE A 73 10.01 8.30 -4.45
N GLN A 74 11.14 8.93 -4.77
CA GLN A 74 11.59 9.00 -6.16
C GLN A 74 11.85 7.60 -6.73
N LYS A 75 12.43 6.73 -5.91
CA LYS A 75 12.75 5.39 -6.35
C LYS A 75 11.48 4.59 -6.65
N VAL A 76 10.49 4.63 -5.78
CA VAL A 76 9.27 3.89 -6.02
C VAL A 76 8.48 4.51 -7.18
N ASN A 77 8.44 5.84 -7.27
CA ASN A 77 7.74 6.51 -8.36
C ASN A 77 8.36 6.19 -9.72
N SER A 78 9.68 5.98 -9.75
CA SER A 78 10.35 5.65 -11.01
C SER A 78 9.97 4.28 -11.55
N GLN A 79 9.37 3.43 -10.75
CA GLN A 79 8.92 2.11 -11.17
C GLN A 79 7.50 2.13 -11.74
N PHE A 80 6.86 3.29 -11.76
CA PHE A 80 5.51 3.44 -12.28
C PHE A 80 5.50 4.41 -13.47
N ASN A 81 4.49 4.30 -14.30
CA ASN A 81 4.37 5.19 -15.47
C ASN A 81 3.98 6.61 -15.07
N SER A 82 3.43 6.76 -13.89
CA SER A 82 3.12 8.06 -13.30
C SER A 82 3.38 7.95 -11.80
N PRO A 83 3.54 9.06 -11.09
CA PRO A 83 3.87 8.98 -9.66
C PRO A 83 2.81 8.22 -8.87
N VAL A 84 3.25 7.18 -8.17
CA VAL A 84 2.34 6.39 -7.34
C VAL A 84 2.17 7.03 -5.97
N ILE A 85 3.14 7.84 -5.51
CA ILE A 85 3.02 8.62 -4.28
C ILE A 85 3.24 10.07 -4.64
N LYS A 86 2.23 10.90 -4.37
CA LYS A 86 2.34 12.33 -4.63
C LYS A 86 1.73 13.10 -3.47
N ASP A 87 2.52 13.99 -2.89
CA ASP A 87 2.07 14.85 -1.79
C ASP A 87 1.41 14.07 -0.65
N GLY A 88 1.98 12.90 -0.35
CA GLY A 88 1.51 12.06 0.74
C GLY A 88 0.29 11.21 0.43
N VAL A 89 -0.07 11.11 -0.85
CA VAL A 89 -1.25 10.34 -1.27
C VAL A 89 -0.84 9.25 -2.24
N LEU A 90 -1.41 8.07 -2.05
CA LEU A 90 -1.19 6.95 -2.96
C LEU A 90 -2.16 7.05 -4.13
N ASP A 91 -1.65 6.92 -5.34
CA ASP A 91 -2.49 6.88 -6.54
C ASP A 91 -2.72 5.41 -6.91
N ALA A 92 -3.88 4.91 -6.56
CA ALA A 92 -4.21 3.50 -6.82
C ALA A 92 -4.39 3.21 -8.31
N THR A 93 -4.43 4.24 -9.15
CA THR A 93 -4.55 4.04 -10.61
C THR A 93 -3.20 4.01 -11.29
N ALA A 94 -2.12 4.32 -10.60
CA ALA A 94 -0.78 4.32 -11.18
C ALA A 94 -0.42 2.89 -11.61
N LYS A 95 0.17 2.77 -12.80
CA LYS A 95 0.53 1.46 -13.34
C LYS A 95 2.03 1.24 -13.30
N ALA A 96 2.42 0.08 -12.83
CA ALA A 96 3.83 -0.28 -12.80
C ALA A 96 4.37 -0.45 -14.21
N LYS A 97 5.61 -0.07 -14.39
CA LYS A 97 6.30 -0.32 -15.66
C LYS A 97 6.50 -1.83 -15.83
N SER A 98 6.55 -2.29 -17.06
CA SER A 98 6.64 -3.72 -17.34
C SER A 98 7.90 -4.37 -16.76
N ASP A 99 8.98 -3.60 -16.66
CA ASP A 99 10.24 -4.10 -16.13
C ASP A 99 10.49 -3.63 -14.71
N ALA A 100 9.48 -3.16 -14.02
CA ALA A 100 9.66 -2.62 -12.68
C ALA A 100 10.15 -3.67 -11.69
N THR A 101 10.98 -3.22 -10.77
CA THR A 101 11.42 -4.05 -9.66
C THR A 101 11.10 -3.31 -8.36
N PHE A 102 10.75 -4.04 -7.35
CA PHE A 102 10.33 -3.44 -6.10
C PHE A 102 11.11 -4.03 -4.93
N ALA A 103 11.47 -3.18 -4.01
CA ALA A 103 12.14 -3.59 -2.78
C ALA A 103 11.55 -2.81 -1.63
N GLU A 104 11.46 -3.43 -0.49
CA GLU A 104 10.96 -2.74 0.69
C GLU A 104 11.98 -1.74 1.18
N THR A 105 11.50 -0.61 1.63
CA THR A 105 12.35 0.48 2.12
C THR A 105 11.72 1.05 3.38
N LYS A 106 12.55 1.31 4.37
CA LYS A 106 12.10 1.98 5.58
C LYS A 106 12.84 3.30 5.72
N THR A 107 12.10 4.35 5.97
CA THR A 107 12.68 5.69 6.12
C THR A 107 12.63 6.19 7.56
N GLY A 108 11.82 5.56 8.40
CA GLY A 108 11.59 6.05 9.75
C GLY A 108 10.34 6.93 9.87
N ASN A 109 9.80 7.39 8.75
CA ASN A 109 8.54 8.12 8.74
C ASN A 109 7.43 7.06 8.57
N GLU A 110 6.70 6.78 9.62
CA GLU A 110 5.73 5.68 9.62
C GLU A 110 4.67 5.82 8.54
N LYS A 111 4.15 7.01 8.37
CA LYS A 111 3.14 7.22 7.33
C LYS A 111 3.71 6.96 5.95
N LEU A 112 4.91 7.48 5.69
CA LEU A 112 5.55 7.26 4.41
C LEU A 112 5.88 5.79 4.20
N ASP A 113 6.38 5.13 5.24
CA ASP A 113 6.74 3.72 5.13
C ASP A 113 5.52 2.86 4.80
N SER A 114 4.35 3.20 5.34
CA SER A 114 3.11 2.54 4.97
C SER A 114 2.76 2.78 3.51
N LEU A 115 2.89 4.02 3.04
CA LEU A 115 2.62 4.34 1.64
C LEU A 115 3.59 3.61 0.70
N LEU A 116 4.86 3.54 1.08
CA LEU A 116 5.87 2.83 0.29
C LEU A 116 5.52 1.34 0.19
N ASN A 117 5.10 0.74 1.30
CA ASN A 117 4.69 -0.65 1.30
C ASN A 117 3.47 -0.87 0.41
N GLU A 118 2.51 0.04 0.48
CA GLU A 118 1.30 -0.05 -0.35
C GLU A 118 1.64 0.10 -1.84
N ALA A 119 2.56 1.02 -2.16
CA ALA A 119 2.97 1.24 -3.54
C ALA A 119 3.70 0.01 -4.10
N VAL A 120 4.62 -0.55 -3.32
CA VAL A 120 5.36 -1.74 -3.72
C VAL A 120 4.37 -2.88 -3.96
N ALA A 121 3.45 -2.99 -3.06
CA ALA A 121 2.46 -4.04 -3.15
C ALA A 121 1.56 -3.83 -4.38
N GLN A 122 1.16 -2.63 -4.67
CA GLN A 122 0.38 -2.31 -5.85
C GLN A 122 1.13 -2.74 -7.12
N GLY A 123 2.41 -2.40 -7.18
CA GLY A 123 3.22 -2.75 -8.33
C GLY A 123 3.37 -4.26 -8.51
N ARG A 124 3.65 -4.97 -7.42
CA ARG A 124 3.82 -6.42 -7.48
C ARG A 124 2.54 -7.13 -7.93
N SER A 125 1.40 -6.63 -7.46
CA SER A 125 0.15 -7.22 -7.82
C SER A 125 -0.14 -7.05 -9.30
N GLN A 126 0.17 -5.90 -9.85
CA GLN A 126 -0.04 -5.65 -11.27
C GLN A 126 0.81 -6.57 -12.11
N GLN A 127 1.97 -6.96 -11.64
CA GLN A 127 2.84 -7.88 -12.36
C GLN A 127 2.33 -9.32 -12.32
N VAL A 128 1.67 -9.68 -11.22
CA VAL A 128 1.21 -11.04 -11.07
C VAL A 128 -0.16 -11.26 -11.66
N ALA A 129 -1.06 -10.38 -11.37
CA ALA A 129 -2.44 -10.59 -11.76
C ALA A 129 -2.71 -10.44 -13.22
N THR A 130 -1.92 -9.65 -13.86
CA THR A 130 -2.20 -9.38 -15.17
C THR A 130 -2.29 -10.52 -16.04
N PRO A 131 -1.51 -11.32 -15.97
CA PRO A 131 -1.49 -12.35 -16.81
C PRO A 131 -2.55 -13.15 -16.77
N ALA A 132 -2.80 -13.29 -16.28
CA ALA A 132 -3.56 -14.13 -16.10
C ALA A 132 -4.22 -14.64 -16.79
N PRO A 133 -4.28 -14.68 -16.92
CA PRO A 133 -5.04 -15.00 -17.23
C PRO A 133 -5.01 -16.21 -17.52
N VAL A 134 -4.81 -16.23 -17.46
CA VAL A 134 -4.88 -17.12 -17.61
C VAL A 134 -5.13 -18.05 -17.84
N THR A 135 -5.04 -17.99 -18.16
CA THR A 135 -5.32 -18.77 -18.41
C THR A 135 -5.40 -19.85 -18.30
N GLY A 136 -5.23 -19.83 -18.38
CA GLY A 136 -5.44 -20.70 -18.27
C GLY A 136 -5.52 -21.66 -17.89
N THR A 137 -5.22 -21.91 -17.78
CA THR A 137 -5.17 -22.80 -17.38
C THR A 137 -5.88 -23.30 -16.93
N GLY A 138 -5.91 -23.24 -17.13
CA GLY A 138 -6.55 -23.67 -16.74
C GLY A 138 -7.31 -23.66 -16.37
N GLY A 139 -7.28 -23.49 -16.50
CA GLY A 139 -7.95 -23.46 -16.17
C GLY A 139 -8.60 -23.10 -15.87
N THR A 140 -8.46 -22.97 -15.95
CA THR A 140 -9.02 -22.68 -15.63
C THR A 140 -9.74 -22.13 -15.45
N ASN A 141 -9.80 -21.96 -15.70
CA ASN A 141 -10.46 -21.50 -15.55
C ASN A 141 -11.20 -21.01 -15.48
N SER A 142 -11.23 -21.01 -15.66
CA SER A 142 -11.92 -20.61 -15.62
C SER A 142 -12.60 -20.10 -15.30
N SER A 143 -12.50 -19.91 -15.09
CA SER A 143 -12.98 -19.44 -14.63
C SER A 143 -13.40 -18.66 -14.43
N ASN A 144 -13.17 -18.37 -14.61
CA ASN A 144 -13.35 -17.58 -14.41
C ASN A 144 -14.18 -17.10 -14.41
N GLU A 145 -14.47 -17.01 -14.48
CA GLU A 145 -15.23 -16.61 -14.47
C GLU A 145 -16.03 -16.25 -13.94
N THR A 146 -16.27 -16.03 -13.67
CA THR A 146 -16.98 -15.71 -13.30
C THR A 146 -17.64 -15.58 -12.56
N PRO A 147 -18.00 -15.19 -12.32
CA PRO A 147 -18.59 -14.81 -11.67
C PRO A 147 -19.11 -15.09 -10.82
N ALA A 148 -19.31 -15.14 -10.73
CA ALA A 148 -19.81 -15.54 -10.04
C ALA A 148 -20.18 -15.28 -9.01
N PRO A 149 -20.05 -14.98 -8.75
CA PRO A 149 -20.21 -14.56 -7.71
C PRO A 149 -21.32 -14.62 -7.15
N THR A 150 -21.76 -14.37 -7.10
CA THR A 150 -22.86 -14.32 -6.74
C THR A 150 -23.19 -15.21 -5.97
N VAL A 151 -23.26 -15.69 -6.01
CA VAL A 151 -23.75 -16.46 -5.44
C VAL A 151 -23.44 -16.83 -4.45
N ASN A 152 -23.33 -17.09 -4.30
CA ASN A 152 -23.04 -17.59 -3.47
C ASN A 152 -23.11 -17.69 -2.33
N ALA A 153 -22.76 -17.19 -2.07
CA ALA A 153 -22.55 -17.17 -0.85
C ALA A 153 -23.64 -17.52 -0.22
N ALA A 154 -24.44 -16.88 -0.34
CA ALA A 154 -25.46 -17.05 0.34
C ALA A 154 -25.84 -18.27 0.48
N THR A 155 -25.69 -18.88 -0.16
CA THR A 155 -26.26 -19.95 -0.11
C THR A 155 -25.70 -20.83 0.64
N SER A 156 -24.78 -20.80 0.95
CA SER A 156 -24.24 -21.73 1.60
C SER A 156 -24.90 -22.17 2.58
N GLY A 157 -25.50 -22.20 2.90
CA GLY A 157 -26.12 -22.70 3.78
C GLY A 157 -25.83 -23.18 4.76
N ALA A 158 -26.70 -23.36 5.36
CA ALA A 158 -26.80 -23.93 6.40
C ALA A 158 -25.72 -24.37 7.12
N GLY A 159 -25.25 -23.74 7.84
CA GLY A 159 -24.39 -24.21 8.80
C GLY A 159 -23.09 -24.67 8.26
N THR A 160 -22.94 -24.66 7.03
CA THR A 160 -21.71 -25.12 6.44
C THR A 160 -21.00 -23.94 5.87
N ALA A 161 -19.81 -23.71 6.29
CA ALA A 161 -19.05 -22.60 5.74
C ALA A 161 -18.80 -22.79 4.27
N SER A 162 -18.80 -21.71 3.55
CA SER A 162 -18.49 -21.71 2.14
C SER A 162 -17.11 -22.29 1.92
N PRO A 163 -16.88 -22.98 0.81
CA PRO A 163 -15.54 -23.50 0.51
C PRO A 163 -14.46 -22.42 0.48
N GLY A 164 -14.84 -21.19 0.23
CA GLY A 164 -13.88 -20.09 0.25
C GLY A 164 -13.54 -19.58 1.63
N TYR A 165 -14.23 -20.04 2.66
CA TYR A 165 -13.97 -19.53 4.01
C TYR A 165 -12.55 -19.81 4.43
N SER A 166 -11.86 -18.76 4.83
CA SER A 166 -10.45 -18.83 5.16
C SER A 166 -10.16 -19.49 6.50
N GLY A 167 -11.14 -19.65 7.35
CA GLY A 167 -10.92 -20.05 8.75
C GLY A 167 -10.64 -18.88 9.67
N TYR A 168 -10.52 -17.67 9.12
CA TYR A 168 -10.30 -16.46 9.91
C TYR A 168 -11.52 -15.57 9.81
N GLY A 169 -11.83 -14.87 10.87
CA GLY A 169 -12.96 -13.94 10.90
C GLY A 169 -14.30 -14.65 10.88
N LEU A 170 -15.26 -14.00 10.31
CA LEU A 170 -16.64 -14.50 10.28
C LEU A 170 -16.89 -15.33 9.03
N PRO A 171 -17.71 -16.36 9.11
CA PRO A 171 -18.11 -17.06 7.88
C PRO A 171 -19.08 -16.18 7.11
N SER A 172 -19.21 -16.44 5.82
CA SER A 172 -20.06 -15.60 4.97
C SER A 172 -21.48 -16.12 4.84
N ASP A 173 -21.83 -17.16 5.57
CA ASP A 173 -23.14 -17.78 5.42
C ASP A 173 -24.24 -16.75 5.58
N GLY A 174 -25.10 -16.66 4.60
CA GLY A 174 -26.22 -15.72 4.64
C GLY A 174 -25.87 -14.28 4.30
N VAL A 175 -24.63 -13.98 4.00
CA VAL A 175 -24.21 -12.60 3.70
C VAL A 175 -23.95 -12.45 2.21
N PRO A 176 -24.62 -11.51 1.56
CA PRO A 176 -24.36 -11.28 0.14
C PRO A 176 -23.05 -10.50 -0.02
N LEU A 177 -22.05 -11.16 -0.55
CA LEU A 177 -20.73 -10.53 -0.71
C LEU A 177 -20.61 -9.82 -2.04
N GLN A 178 -19.96 -8.68 -2.05
CA GLN A 178 -19.71 -7.93 -3.29
C GLN A 178 -18.54 -8.54 -4.05
N ARG A 179 -18.61 -9.81 -4.40
CA ARG A 179 -17.54 -10.50 -5.11
C ARG A 179 -17.28 -9.92 -6.50
N ASN A 180 -18.31 -9.31 -7.08
CA ASN A 180 -18.17 -8.69 -8.39
C ASN A 180 -17.17 -7.54 -8.41
N LEU A 181 -16.83 -6.99 -7.24
CA LEU A 181 -15.85 -5.90 -7.17
C LEU A 181 -14.42 -6.40 -6.99
N SER A 182 -14.24 -7.71 -6.87
CA SER A 182 -12.91 -8.28 -6.61
C SER A 182 -11.89 -7.84 -7.65
N ARG A 183 -10.70 -7.47 -7.16
CA ARG A 183 -9.62 -7.08 -8.05
C ARG A 183 -8.86 -8.30 -8.57
N VAL A 184 -9.19 -9.48 -8.09
CA VAL A 184 -8.59 -10.73 -8.52
C VAL A 184 -9.73 -11.64 -8.99
N PRO A 185 -9.61 -12.28 -10.13
CA PRO A 185 -10.70 -13.14 -10.61
C PRO A 185 -10.85 -14.38 -9.75
N TYR A 186 -12.08 -14.80 -9.52
CA TYR A 186 -12.35 -15.97 -8.72
C TYR A 186 -12.05 -17.23 -9.53
N ASN A 187 -11.48 -18.21 -8.87
CA ASN A 187 -11.17 -19.52 -9.49
C ASN A 187 -11.62 -20.61 -8.54
N GLN A 188 -12.71 -21.27 -8.87
CA GLN A 188 -13.30 -22.25 -7.96
C GLN A 188 -12.39 -23.46 -7.74
N ALA A 189 -11.64 -23.88 -8.75
CA ALA A 189 -10.73 -25.00 -8.58
C ALA A 189 -9.63 -24.67 -7.57
N ALA A 190 -9.10 -23.45 -7.62
CA ALA A 190 -8.10 -23.02 -6.65
C ALA A 190 -8.72 -22.92 -5.25
N ILE A 191 -9.93 -22.38 -5.16
CA ILE A 191 -10.61 -22.23 -3.88
C ILE A 191 -10.84 -23.60 -3.23
N ASN A 192 -11.17 -24.59 -4.02
CA ASN A 192 -11.43 -25.92 -3.50
C ASN A 192 -10.14 -26.67 -3.09
N ASP A 193 -9.00 -26.21 -3.56
CA ASP A 193 -7.72 -26.85 -3.23
C ASP A 193 -7.21 -26.26 -1.91
N VAL A 194 -7.94 -26.54 -0.85
CA VAL A 194 -7.78 -25.88 0.44
C VAL A 194 -6.42 -26.15 1.11
N ASN A 195 -5.76 -27.21 0.76
CA ASN A 195 -4.48 -27.55 1.39
C ASN A 195 -3.27 -27.04 0.58
N ASN A 196 -3.50 -26.29 -0.46
CA ASN A 196 -2.40 -25.77 -1.26
C ASN A 196 -1.56 -24.80 -0.42
N PRO A 197 -0.23 -24.95 -0.43
CA PRO A 197 0.63 -24.06 0.36
C PRO A 197 0.53 -22.59 -0.03
N ALA A 198 0.01 -22.29 -1.21
CA ALA A 198 -0.17 -20.90 -1.62
C ALA A 198 -1.12 -20.14 -0.69
N TRP A 199 -2.02 -20.84 0.01
CA TRP A 199 -2.97 -20.22 0.90
C TRP A 199 -2.37 -19.81 2.25
N VAL A 200 -1.16 -20.29 2.57
CA VAL A 200 -0.56 -19.98 3.87
C VAL A 200 -0.02 -18.55 3.83
N PHE A 201 -0.48 -17.72 4.76
CA PHE A 201 0.01 -16.36 4.86
C PHE A 201 1.46 -16.35 5.32
N GLY A 202 2.27 -15.48 4.75
CA GLY A 202 3.60 -15.22 5.24
C GLY A 202 3.53 -14.68 6.68
N ASP A 203 4.60 -14.81 7.43
CA ASP A 203 4.61 -14.49 8.85
C ASP A 203 4.14 -13.06 9.12
N GLY A 204 3.10 -12.95 9.93
CA GLY A 204 2.57 -11.66 10.36
C GLY A 204 1.80 -10.88 9.30
N ILE A 205 1.70 -11.40 8.09
CA ILE A 205 1.08 -10.65 6.98
C ILE A 205 -0.39 -10.39 7.22
N LEU A 206 -1.14 -11.40 7.58
CA LEU A 206 -2.59 -11.21 7.76
C LEU A 206 -2.86 -10.18 8.83
N GLU A 207 -2.19 -10.29 9.96
CA GLU A 207 -2.42 -9.37 11.06
C GLU A 207 -2.02 -7.94 10.68
N LYS A 208 -0.97 -7.79 9.89
CA LYS A 208 -0.56 -6.47 9.44
C LYS A 208 -1.62 -5.83 8.58
N VAL A 209 -2.19 -6.58 7.63
CA VAL A 209 -3.23 -6.04 6.75
C VAL A 209 -4.50 -5.74 7.55
N LEU A 210 -4.87 -6.62 8.47
CA LEU A 210 -6.05 -6.39 9.31
C LEU A 210 -5.87 -5.15 10.18
N ASN A 211 -4.68 -4.94 10.72
CA ASN A 211 -4.42 -3.75 11.53
C ASN A 211 -4.52 -2.46 10.72
N ILE A 212 -4.10 -2.50 9.46
CA ILE A 212 -4.27 -1.36 8.58
C ILE A 212 -5.77 -1.09 8.36
N ALA A 213 -6.55 -2.14 8.11
CA ALA A 213 -7.99 -1.99 7.93
C ALA A 213 -8.67 -1.44 9.18
N ARG A 214 -8.24 -1.90 10.36
CA ARG A 214 -8.77 -1.39 11.62
C ARG A 214 -8.42 0.08 11.82
N LYS A 215 -7.17 0.44 11.56
CA LYS A 215 -6.76 1.81 11.74
C LYS A 215 -7.49 2.75 10.81
N ARG A 216 -7.85 2.30 9.65
CA ARG A 216 -8.58 3.13 8.70
C ARG A 216 -10.08 3.11 8.95
N GLY A 217 -10.52 2.40 9.97
CA GLY A 217 -11.94 2.37 10.33
C GLY A 217 -12.80 1.47 9.45
N HIS A 218 -12.18 0.60 8.65
CA HIS A 218 -12.97 -0.28 7.78
C HIS A 218 -13.56 -1.45 8.55
N ILE A 219 -12.86 -1.96 9.55
CA ILE A 219 -13.34 -3.09 10.35
C ILE A 219 -13.05 -2.82 11.83
N THR A 220 -13.71 -3.54 12.70
CA THR A 220 -13.51 -3.46 14.14
C THR A 220 -13.16 -4.85 14.66
N GLY A 221 -12.02 -4.97 15.33
CA GLY A 221 -11.59 -6.23 15.91
C GLY A 221 -11.54 -7.33 14.87
N ASN A 222 -12.16 -8.45 15.15
CA ASN A 222 -12.19 -9.58 14.23
C ASN A 222 -13.51 -9.68 13.48
N GLN A 223 -14.24 -8.58 13.38
CA GLN A 223 -15.49 -8.53 12.66
C GLN A 223 -15.21 -8.26 11.19
N TYR A 224 -14.88 -9.28 10.46
CA TYR A 224 -14.58 -9.20 9.03
C TYR A 224 -14.86 -10.57 8.40
N ILE A 225 -15.00 -10.60 7.08
CA ILE A 225 -15.12 -11.84 6.32
C ILE A 225 -13.89 -11.90 5.39
N LEU A 226 -13.22 -13.03 5.40
CA LEU A 226 -12.03 -13.23 4.56
C LEU A 226 -12.18 -14.55 3.82
N GLU A 227 -12.19 -14.50 2.49
CA GLU A 227 -12.37 -15.73 1.71
C GLU A 227 -11.31 -15.89 0.64
N ARG A 228 -11.02 -17.13 0.30
CA ARG A 228 -10.08 -17.49 -0.76
C ARG A 228 -10.66 -17.12 -2.12
N VAL A 229 -9.84 -16.66 -3.02
CA VAL A 229 -10.28 -16.21 -4.33
C VAL A 229 -9.55 -16.97 -5.45
N ASN A 230 -8.24 -16.98 -5.44
CA ASN A 230 -7.48 -17.57 -6.52
C ASN A 230 -6.03 -17.83 -6.10
N ILE A 231 -5.35 -18.67 -6.85
CA ILE A 231 -3.91 -18.86 -6.71
C ILE A 231 -3.30 -18.48 -8.05
N ILE A 232 -2.38 -17.53 -8.05
CA ILE A 232 -1.73 -17.07 -9.26
C ILE A 232 -0.22 -17.06 -9.01
N ASN A 233 0.51 -17.79 -9.82
CA ASN A 233 1.97 -17.91 -9.70
C ASN A 233 2.41 -18.29 -8.28
N GLY A 234 1.68 -19.24 -7.68
CA GLY A 234 2.03 -19.72 -6.35
C GLY A 234 1.61 -18.83 -5.20
N ASN A 235 0.95 -17.72 -5.49
CA ASN A 235 0.49 -16.81 -4.45
C ASN A 235 -1.01 -16.97 -4.26
N GLY A 236 -1.44 -17.21 -3.04
CA GLY A 236 -2.87 -17.24 -2.72
C GLY A 236 -3.39 -15.82 -2.55
N TYR A 237 -4.54 -15.55 -3.15
CA TYR A 237 -5.19 -14.25 -3.02
C TYR A 237 -6.50 -14.42 -2.30
N TYR A 238 -6.73 -13.56 -1.32
CA TYR A 238 -7.95 -13.57 -0.52
C TYR A 238 -8.69 -12.25 -0.71
N ASN A 239 -9.99 -12.26 -0.52
CA ASN A 239 -10.75 -11.01 -0.45
C ASN A 239 -11.19 -10.76 0.97
N LEU A 240 -11.10 -9.51 1.39
CA LEU A 240 -11.55 -9.05 2.69
C LEU A 240 -12.82 -8.23 2.52
N PHE A 241 -13.82 -8.52 3.33
CA PHE A 241 -15.10 -7.83 3.28
C PHE A 241 -15.48 -7.39 4.69
N LYS A 242 -16.30 -6.36 4.77
CA LYS A 242 -16.97 -6.01 6.03
C LYS A 242 -18.01 -7.07 6.37
N PRO A 243 -18.48 -7.13 7.61
CA PRO A 243 -19.50 -8.13 7.98
C PRO A 243 -20.75 -8.07 7.13
N ASP A 244 -21.10 -6.92 6.54
CA ASP A 244 -22.29 -6.81 5.71
C ASP A 244 -22.03 -7.22 4.25
N GLY A 245 -20.84 -7.65 3.93
CA GLY A 245 -20.50 -8.08 2.57
C GLY A 245 -19.86 -7.04 1.69
N THR A 246 -19.64 -5.84 2.21
CA THR A 246 -18.98 -4.78 1.43
C THR A 246 -17.53 -5.16 1.17
N TYR A 247 -17.13 -5.15 -0.08
CA TYR A 247 -15.76 -5.50 -0.48
C TYR A 247 -14.77 -4.43 -0.02
N LEU A 248 -13.68 -4.86 0.55
CA LEU A 248 -12.60 -3.95 0.96
C LEU A 248 -11.36 -4.11 0.09
N PHE A 249 -10.71 -5.23 0.16
CA PHE A 249 -9.50 -5.44 -0.64
C PHE A 249 -9.27 -6.89 -1.01
N SER A 250 -8.44 -7.06 -2.05
CA SER A 250 -7.85 -8.35 -2.40
C SER A 250 -6.42 -8.37 -1.86
N ILE A 251 -6.01 -9.44 -1.23
CA ILE A 251 -4.75 -9.55 -0.48
C ILE A 251 -3.93 -10.71 -1.01
N ASN A 252 -2.65 -10.45 -1.31
CA ASN A 252 -1.71 -11.50 -1.65
C ASN A 252 -1.16 -12.07 -0.34
N ALA A 253 -1.43 -13.34 -0.07
CA ALA A 253 -1.05 -13.97 1.19
C ALA A 253 0.46 -14.06 1.39
N LYS A 254 1.24 -14.07 0.32
CA LYS A 254 2.68 -14.23 0.44
C LYS A 254 3.43 -12.92 0.60
N THR A 255 2.93 -11.85 -0.01
CA THR A 255 3.63 -10.57 0.01
C THR A 255 2.96 -9.53 0.90
N GLY A 256 1.69 -9.74 1.23
CA GLY A 256 0.95 -8.75 2.00
C GLY A 256 0.41 -7.61 1.17
N TYR A 257 0.67 -7.63 -0.13
CA TYR A 257 0.14 -6.62 -0.97
C TYR A 257 -1.34 -6.69 -0.93
N PHE A 258 -1.99 -5.57 -0.84
CA PHE A 258 -3.45 -5.53 -0.93
C PHE A 258 -3.90 -4.33 -1.75
N VAL A 259 -4.99 -4.50 -2.50
CA VAL A 259 -5.52 -3.45 -3.35
C VAL A 259 -7.03 -3.52 -3.28
N GLY A 260 -7.67 -2.39 -3.19
CA GLY A 260 -9.11 -2.36 -3.04
C GLY A 260 -9.87 -2.01 -4.26
N ASN A 261 -11.14 -1.66 -3.99
CA ASN A 261 -12.07 -1.29 -4.93
C ASN A 261 -11.71 -0.04 -5.62
N GLY A 262 -10.92 0.63 -5.17
CA GLY A 262 -10.43 1.88 -5.48
C GLY A 262 -10.51 2.57 -6.70
N LYS A 263 -11.31 2.40 -7.56
CA LYS A 263 -11.36 2.95 -8.64
C LYS A 263 -11.27 4.30 -8.54
N GLY A 264 -10.43 4.77 -8.73
CA GLY A 264 -10.43 6.14 -8.61
C GLY A 264 -10.48 6.50 -7.24
N HIS A 265 -10.72 5.64 -6.46
CA HIS A 265 -10.83 5.88 -5.26
C HIS A 265 -9.88 5.25 -4.62
N SER A 266 -8.85 5.62 -4.85
CA SER A 266 -7.86 5.21 -4.08
C SER A 266 -8.24 5.34 -2.79
N ASP A 267 -9.13 6.04 -2.64
CA ASP A 267 -9.59 6.21 -1.39
C ASP A 267 -9.85 4.94 -0.80
N ALA A 268 -10.04 3.94 -1.47
CA ALA A 268 -10.33 2.77 -0.80
C ALA A 268 -9.18 2.31 0.02
N LEU A 269 -8.02 2.61 -0.29
CA LEU A 269 -6.92 2.12 0.44
C LEU A 269 -6.19 3.10 1.21
N ASP A 270 -6.25 4.28 0.83
CA ASP A 270 -5.38 5.15 1.39
C ASP A 270 -5.93 6.00 2.30
N TYR A 271 -6.71 6.15 2.59
CA TYR A 271 -7.29 7.05 3.41
C TYR A 271 -6.65 7.49 4.59
#